data_74b39356bdc5820b91bc8f5feb231340
#
_entry.id   74b39356bdc5820b91bc8f5feb231340
#
_cell.length_a   1.000
_cell.length_b   1.000
_cell.length_c   1.000
_cell.angle_alpha   90.00
_cell.angle_beta   90.00
_cell.angle_gamma   90.00
#
_symmetry.space_group_name_H-M   'P 1'
#
loop_
_entity.id
_entity.type
_entity.pdbx_description
1 polymer ?
#
loop_
_entity_poly.entity_id
_entity_poly.type
_entity_poly.pdbx_seq_one_letter_code
_entity_poly.pdbx_strand_id
1 'polypeptide(L)'
;MRLRTTMSTLLLGAALLGTLSAPASTFAATYTVQPNDSLWSIATRYNTTIAQLKAANGLKSDMLLDGQQLQVPSPSYLSTYSVRAGDTMWIIANRLGVPLAKLLAANTQLANPNAIWPGLTINVPIKPASHLTGIFPLKKGTYSPFSNTFADSRTWSTDGSAVRSHEGVDIMAPEGTPIYSAMSGTVVQAGWLELGGWRLTIRVDDSTEFYYAHMSKYAPGIVKGSVVAAGQLIGYVGSTGYGPEGTKGMFDPHLHFGMYKRSPYTAIDPFLNLKWWELG
;
A
#
# COMPACT_ATOMS: atom_id res chain seq x y z
N MET A 1 1.72 60.44 48.83
CA MET A 1 1.73 58.98 48.67
C MET A 1 0.86 58.62 47.42
N ARG A 2 1.50 58.43 46.28
CA ARG A 2 0.78 58.18 45.00
C ARG A 2 0.88 56.69 44.68
N LEU A 3 -0.28 55.99 44.67
CA LEU A 3 -0.38 54.61 44.18
C LEU A 3 -0.23 54.60 42.65
N ARG A 4 0.72 53.80 42.13
CA ARG A 4 0.81 53.48 40.72
C ARG A 4 0.11 52.12 40.48
N THR A 5 -0.98 52.16 39.73
CA THR A 5 -1.68 50.98 39.24
C THR A 5 -0.97 50.49 37.97
N THR A 6 -0.39 49.29 37.97
CA THR A 6 0.17 48.66 36.81
C THR A 6 -0.93 47.82 36.16
N MET A 7 -1.33 48.17 34.93
CA MET A 7 -2.18 47.36 34.06
C MET A 7 -1.33 46.25 33.40
N SER A 8 -1.61 44.98 33.74
CA SER A 8 -1.08 43.83 33.02
C SER A 8 -1.94 43.57 31.81
N THR A 9 -1.38 43.75 30.64
CA THR A 9 -1.98 43.37 29.36
C THR A 9 -1.78 41.85 29.12
N LEU A 10 -2.86 41.07 29.18
CA LEU A 10 -2.88 39.68 28.72
C LEU A 10 -2.87 39.67 27.18
N LEU A 11 -1.78 39.21 26.61
CA LEU A 11 -1.73 38.85 25.19
C LEU A 11 -2.37 37.45 25.03
N LEU A 12 -3.59 37.40 24.47
CA LEU A 12 -4.19 36.15 23.96
C LEU A 12 -3.45 35.77 22.67
N GLY A 13 -2.55 34.79 22.77
CA GLY A 13 -1.97 34.15 21.60
C GLY A 13 -3.03 33.25 20.91
N ALA A 14 -3.55 33.68 19.76
CA ALA A 14 -4.36 32.82 18.89
C ALA A 14 -3.41 31.81 18.25
N ALA A 15 -3.49 30.54 18.69
CA ALA A 15 -2.87 29.43 18.00
C ALA A 15 -3.63 29.20 16.68
N LEU A 16 -3.03 29.55 15.54
CA LEU A 16 -3.47 29.11 14.23
C LEU A 16 -3.23 27.60 14.15
N LEU A 17 -4.29 26.83 14.35
CA LEU A 17 -4.33 25.42 13.92
C LEU A 17 -4.36 25.40 12.39
N GLY A 18 -3.17 25.33 11.80
CA GLY A 18 -3.02 25.05 10.37
C GLY A 18 -3.55 23.65 10.10
N THR A 19 -4.72 23.55 9.49
CA THR A 19 -5.20 22.30 8.90
C THR A 19 -4.23 21.93 7.77
N LEU A 20 -3.38 20.92 8.01
CA LEU A 20 -2.63 20.27 6.96
C LEU A 20 -3.66 19.61 6.01
N SER A 21 -4.07 20.37 5.00
CA SER A 21 -4.83 19.83 3.86
C SER A 21 -3.88 18.90 3.11
N ALA A 22 -4.21 17.60 3.07
CA ALA A 22 -3.54 16.69 2.16
C ALA A 22 -3.62 17.26 0.73
N PRO A 23 -2.55 17.18 -0.08
CA PRO A 23 -2.58 17.70 -1.44
C PRO A 23 -3.73 17.03 -2.18
N ALA A 24 -4.60 17.84 -2.80
CA ALA A 24 -5.70 17.33 -3.61
C ALA A 24 -5.09 16.48 -4.73
N SER A 25 -5.49 15.21 -4.81
CA SER A 25 -5.09 14.32 -5.89
C SER A 25 -5.53 14.95 -7.21
N THR A 26 -4.57 15.22 -8.09
CA THR A 26 -4.89 15.74 -9.44
C THR A 26 -5.38 14.58 -10.30
N PHE A 27 -6.61 14.69 -10.81
CA PHE A 27 -7.18 13.74 -11.78
C PHE A 27 -6.59 14.06 -13.16
N ALA A 28 -5.40 13.55 -13.45
CA ALA A 28 -4.62 13.86 -14.64
C ALA A 28 -4.24 12.60 -15.45
N ALA A 29 -4.59 11.41 -14.98
CA ALA A 29 -4.40 10.17 -15.71
C ALA A 29 -5.73 9.69 -16.30
N THR A 30 -5.70 9.03 -17.46
CA THR A 30 -6.87 8.39 -18.08
C THR A 30 -6.78 6.89 -17.88
N TYR A 31 -7.86 6.28 -17.43
CA TYR A 31 -8.02 4.84 -17.28
C TYR A 31 -9.12 4.31 -18.20
N THR A 32 -8.86 3.23 -18.91
CA THR A 32 -9.85 2.52 -19.71
C THR A 32 -10.45 1.39 -18.89
N VAL A 33 -11.75 1.45 -18.61
CA VAL A 33 -12.50 0.44 -17.87
C VAL A 33 -12.34 -0.92 -18.54
N GLN A 34 -11.96 -1.91 -17.74
CA GLN A 34 -11.78 -3.30 -18.17
C GLN A 34 -12.98 -4.14 -17.75
N PRO A 35 -13.22 -5.30 -18.39
CA PRO A 35 -14.24 -6.26 -17.96
C PRO A 35 -14.10 -6.60 -16.46
N ASN A 36 -15.21 -6.59 -15.72
CA ASN A 36 -15.31 -6.79 -14.27
C ASN A 36 -14.76 -5.65 -13.39
N ASP A 37 -14.41 -4.50 -13.97
CA ASP A 37 -14.14 -3.32 -13.15
C ASP A 37 -15.42 -2.79 -12.50
N SER A 38 -15.26 -2.20 -11.34
CA SER A 38 -16.28 -1.43 -10.62
C SER A 38 -15.70 -0.08 -10.19
N LEU A 39 -16.55 0.90 -9.88
CA LEU A 39 -16.07 2.17 -9.30
C LEU A 39 -15.26 1.92 -8.02
N TRP A 40 -15.61 0.92 -7.22
CA TRP A 40 -14.87 0.55 -6.03
C TRP A 40 -13.47 0.03 -6.37
N SER A 41 -13.34 -0.90 -7.31
CA SER A 41 -12.03 -1.46 -7.69
C SER A 41 -11.12 -0.40 -8.30
N ILE A 42 -11.68 0.50 -9.13
CA ILE A 42 -10.93 1.61 -9.74
C ILE A 42 -10.55 2.65 -8.68
N ALA A 43 -11.49 3.07 -7.83
CA ALA A 43 -11.19 4.03 -6.76
C ALA A 43 -10.09 3.51 -5.82
N THR A 44 -10.16 2.24 -5.42
CA THR A 44 -9.14 1.58 -4.61
C THR A 44 -7.79 1.54 -5.32
N ARG A 45 -7.76 1.13 -6.61
CA ARG A 45 -6.53 1.07 -7.43
C ARG A 45 -5.80 2.42 -7.51
N TYR A 46 -6.56 3.51 -7.58
CA TYR A 46 -6.02 4.87 -7.74
C TYR A 46 -5.99 5.68 -6.46
N ASN A 47 -6.19 5.04 -5.28
CA ASN A 47 -6.18 5.67 -3.97
C ASN A 47 -7.08 6.93 -3.92
N THR A 48 -8.33 6.75 -4.33
CA THR A 48 -9.36 7.80 -4.35
C THR A 48 -10.68 7.23 -3.82
N THR A 49 -11.68 8.06 -3.67
CA THR A 49 -13.03 7.61 -3.28
C THR A 49 -13.94 7.48 -4.50
N ILE A 50 -14.98 6.63 -4.39
CA ILE A 50 -16.04 6.53 -5.42
C ILE A 50 -16.65 7.91 -5.69
N ALA A 51 -16.90 8.71 -4.65
CA ALA A 51 -17.46 10.05 -4.78
C ALA A 51 -16.54 10.99 -5.58
N GLN A 52 -15.23 10.99 -5.30
CA GLN A 52 -14.24 11.79 -6.04
C GLN A 52 -14.12 11.33 -7.50
N LEU A 53 -14.10 9.99 -7.73
CA LEU A 53 -14.02 9.42 -9.07
C LEU A 53 -15.28 9.79 -9.90
N LYS A 54 -16.47 9.70 -9.30
CA LYS A 54 -17.72 10.13 -9.95
C LYS A 54 -17.72 11.62 -10.25
N ALA A 55 -17.35 12.46 -9.30
CA ALA A 55 -17.29 13.91 -9.48
C ALA A 55 -16.34 14.33 -10.61
N ALA A 56 -15.14 13.75 -10.65
CA ALA A 56 -14.14 14.04 -11.68
C ALA A 56 -14.58 13.65 -13.10
N ASN A 57 -15.49 12.66 -13.21
CA ASN A 57 -15.96 12.10 -14.48
C ASN A 57 -17.42 12.45 -14.81
N GLY A 58 -18.09 13.25 -13.99
CA GLY A 58 -19.49 13.61 -14.19
C GLY A 58 -20.47 12.42 -14.14
N LEU A 59 -20.09 11.31 -13.45
CA LEU A 59 -20.89 10.09 -13.40
C LEU A 59 -22.10 10.26 -12.46
N LYS A 60 -23.30 10.00 -12.99
CA LYS A 60 -24.56 10.07 -12.22
C LYS A 60 -24.95 8.71 -11.62
N SER A 61 -24.40 7.59 -12.11
CA SER A 61 -24.65 6.24 -11.62
C SER A 61 -23.33 5.52 -11.33
N ASP A 62 -23.41 4.33 -10.77
CA ASP A 62 -22.24 3.48 -10.50
C ASP A 62 -21.93 2.51 -11.66
N MET A 63 -22.79 2.52 -12.68
CA MET A 63 -22.62 1.65 -13.85
C MET A 63 -21.47 2.16 -14.73
N LEU A 64 -20.57 1.25 -15.07
CA LEU A 64 -19.46 1.46 -16.00
C LEU A 64 -19.66 0.60 -17.24
N LEU A 65 -19.13 1.06 -18.37
CA LEU A 65 -19.09 0.29 -19.62
C LEU A 65 -17.64 -0.13 -19.90
N ASP A 66 -17.45 -1.34 -20.39
CA ASP A 66 -16.15 -1.81 -20.86
C ASP A 66 -15.63 -0.86 -21.95
N GLY A 67 -14.36 -0.47 -21.84
CA GLY A 67 -13.74 0.52 -22.74
C GLY A 67 -14.04 1.99 -22.41
N GLN A 68 -14.91 2.28 -21.43
CA GLN A 68 -15.17 3.65 -20.98
C GLN A 68 -13.87 4.31 -20.48
N GLN A 69 -13.63 5.57 -20.87
CA GLN A 69 -12.50 6.35 -20.38
C GLN A 69 -12.88 7.09 -19.11
N LEU A 70 -12.08 6.96 -18.07
CA LEU A 70 -12.25 7.68 -16.81
C LEU A 70 -11.00 8.51 -16.49
N GLN A 71 -11.20 9.74 -16.07
CA GLN A 71 -10.15 10.52 -15.42
C GLN A 71 -9.93 9.97 -14.01
N VAL A 72 -8.68 9.65 -13.70
CA VAL A 72 -8.27 9.08 -12.41
C VAL A 72 -7.11 9.88 -11.83
N PRO A 73 -6.89 9.87 -10.51
CA PRO A 73 -5.68 10.44 -9.92
C PRO A 73 -4.43 9.75 -10.49
N SER A 74 -3.36 10.51 -10.65
CA SER A 74 -2.06 9.90 -10.93
C SER A 74 -1.67 9.02 -9.75
N PRO A 75 -1.41 7.71 -9.95
CA PRO A 75 -1.07 6.82 -8.84
C PRO A 75 0.19 7.28 -8.12
N SER A 76 0.16 7.32 -6.79
CA SER A 76 1.29 7.76 -5.96
C SER A 76 2.56 6.87 -6.09
N TYR A 77 2.43 5.71 -6.71
CA TYR A 77 3.54 4.77 -6.98
C TYR A 77 4.04 4.81 -8.44
N LEU A 78 3.47 5.69 -9.27
CA LEU A 78 3.89 5.92 -10.66
C LEU A 78 4.23 7.39 -10.87
N SER A 79 5.26 7.63 -11.68
CA SER A 79 5.52 8.89 -12.34
C SER A 79 5.30 8.73 -13.86
N THR A 80 5.48 9.78 -14.62
CA THR A 80 5.33 9.73 -16.08
C THR A 80 6.62 10.15 -16.79
N TYR A 81 6.81 9.64 -18.00
CA TYR A 81 7.88 10.02 -18.89
C TYR A 81 7.32 10.27 -20.30
N SER A 82 7.66 11.41 -20.89
CA SER A 82 7.34 11.69 -22.28
C SER A 82 8.45 11.13 -23.18
N VAL A 83 8.08 10.20 -24.05
CA VAL A 83 9.00 9.54 -25.00
C VAL A 83 9.66 10.57 -25.89
N ARG A 84 10.97 10.46 -26.08
CA ARG A 84 11.77 11.33 -26.95
C ARG A 84 12.12 10.62 -28.26
N ALA A 85 12.53 11.38 -29.27
CA ALA A 85 13.02 10.81 -30.52
C ALA A 85 14.18 9.84 -30.25
N GLY A 86 14.13 8.64 -30.83
CA GLY A 86 15.12 7.59 -30.66
C GLY A 86 14.99 6.76 -29.37
N ASP A 87 14.00 7.05 -28.52
CA ASP A 87 13.74 6.22 -27.34
C ASP A 87 13.14 4.86 -27.71
N THR A 88 13.55 3.85 -26.98
CA THR A 88 12.88 2.55 -26.86
C THR A 88 12.59 2.30 -25.38
N MET A 89 11.68 1.36 -25.06
CA MET A 89 11.40 1.00 -23.67
C MET A 89 12.69 0.57 -22.94
N TRP A 90 13.61 -0.10 -23.61
CA TRP A 90 14.91 -0.49 -23.05
C TRP A 90 15.79 0.74 -22.71
N ILE A 91 15.91 1.70 -23.64
CA ILE A 91 16.67 2.93 -23.42
C ILE A 91 16.11 3.73 -22.26
N ILE A 92 14.78 3.87 -22.20
CA ILE A 92 14.10 4.58 -21.12
C ILE A 92 14.32 3.87 -19.78
N ALA A 93 14.15 2.54 -19.73
CA ALA A 93 14.37 1.72 -18.55
C ALA A 93 15.79 1.92 -17.97
N ASN A 94 16.81 1.83 -18.81
CA ASN A 94 18.21 2.04 -18.42
C ASN A 94 18.47 3.48 -17.94
N ARG A 95 17.97 4.47 -18.66
CA ARG A 95 18.11 5.91 -18.29
C ARG A 95 17.52 6.22 -16.93
N LEU A 96 16.39 5.61 -16.61
CA LEU A 96 15.66 5.85 -15.36
C LEU A 96 16.06 4.89 -14.23
N GLY A 97 16.93 3.91 -14.50
CA GLY A 97 17.34 2.90 -13.52
C GLY A 97 16.20 1.99 -13.06
N VAL A 98 15.21 1.75 -13.92
CA VAL A 98 14.07 0.86 -13.68
C VAL A 98 14.26 -0.41 -14.48
N PRO A 99 14.08 -1.63 -13.92
CA PRO A 99 14.12 -2.86 -14.70
C PRO A 99 13.09 -2.82 -15.84
N LEU A 100 13.51 -3.23 -17.04
CA LEU A 100 12.65 -3.21 -18.25
C LEU A 100 11.33 -3.97 -18.01
N ALA A 101 11.39 -5.12 -17.35
CA ALA A 101 10.19 -5.90 -17.03
C ALA A 101 9.16 -5.09 -16.22
N LYS A 102 9.61 -4.33 -15.21
CA LYS A 102 8.74 -3.48 -14.39
C LYS A 102 8.19 -2.28 -15.18
N LEU A 103 9.02 -1.68 -16.05
CA LEU A 103 8.54 -0.61 -16.92
C LEU A 103 7.47 -1.12 -17.88
N LEU A 104 7.64 -2.30 -18.45
CA LEU A 104 6.63 -2.96 -19.31
C LEU A 104 5.36 -3.31 -18.52
N ALA A 105 5.50 -3.89 -17.32
CA ALA A 105 4.38 -4.24 -16.46
C ALA A 105 3.54 -3.03 -16.01
N ALA A 106 4.16 -1.85 -15.88
CA ALA A 106 3.48 -0.60 -15.57
C ALA A 106 2.77 0.04 -16.78
N ASN A 107 2.96 -0.52 -17.98
CA ASN A 107 2.45 0.03 -19.24
C ASN A 107 1.66 -0.99 -20.08
N THR A 108 0.84 -1.81 -19.41
CA THR A 108 0.02 -2.85 -20.06
C THR A 108 -1.02 -2.29 -21.05
N GLN A 109 -1.29 -0.98 -21.02
CA GLN A 109 -2.14 -0.29 -22.00
C GLN A 109 -1.49 -0.20 -23.40
N LEU A 110 -0.16 -0.42 -23.50
CA LEU A 110 0.54 -0.39 -24.78
C LEU A 110 0.37 -1.75 -25.48
N ALA A 111 -0.40 -1.78 -26.56
CA ALA A 111 -0.61 -2.99 -27.36
C ALA A 111 0.73 -3.53 -27.93
N ASN A 112 1.65 -2.64 -28.29
CA ASN A 112 3.00 -2.99 -28.75
C ASN A 112 4.03 -2.05 -28.09
N PRO A 113 4.75 -2.49 -27.06
CA PRO A 113 5.77 -1.67 -26.40
C PRO A 113 7.00 -1.36 -27.27
N ASN A 114 7.16 -2.01 -28.42
CA ASN A 114 8.21 -1.68 -29.40
C ASN A 114 7.80 -0.58 -30.37
N ALA A 115 6.51 -0.18 -30.40
CA ALA A 115 5.97 0.84 -31.28
C ALA A 115 5.60 2.10 -30.48
N ILE A 116 6.56 2.67 -29.76
CA ILE A 116 6.41 3.95 -29.07
C ILE A 116 6.89 5.10 -29.96
N TRP A 117 6.34 6.30 -29.79
CA TRP A 117 6.64 7.48 -30.61
C TRP A 117 6.93 8.71 -29.75
N PRO A 118 7.66 9.70 -30.26
CA PRO A 118 7.93 10.94 -29.54
C PRO A 118 6.63 11.65 -29.11
N GLY A 119 6.58 12.08 -27.84
CA GLY A 119 5.42 12.69 -27.22
C GLY A 119 4.47 11.72 -26.53
N LEU A 120 4.59 10.39 -26.76
CA LEU A 120 3.81 9.41 -25.99
C LEU A 120 4.19 9.51 -24.51
N THR A 121 3.17 9.60 -23.65
CA THR A 121 3.37 9.54 -22.19
C THR A 121 3.28 8.10 -21.71
N ILE A 122 4.30 7.62 -21.01
CA ILE A 122 4.35 6.29 -20.40
C ILE A 122 4.45 6.40 -18.89
N ASN A 123 3.96 5.36 -18.19
CA ASN A 123 4.07 5.22 -16.75
C ASN A 123 5.47 4.72 -16.35
N VAL A 124 6.03 5.30 -15.29
CA VAL A 124 7.32 4.91 -14.73
C VAL A 124 7.14 4.54 -13.26
N PRO A 125 7.40 3.28 -12.86
CA PRO A 125 7.30 2.90 -11.46
C PRO A 125 8.25 3.70 -10.58
N ILE A 126 7.74 4.23 -9.46
CA ILE A 126 8.57 4.90 -8.46
C ILE A 126 9.34 3.83 -7.69
N LYS A 127 10.66 3.94 -7.74
CA LYS A 127 11.59 3.02 -7.08
C LYS A 127 11.61 3.28 -5.58
N PRO A 128 11.28 2.29 -4.72
CA PRO A 128 11.44 2.46 -3.28
C PRO A 128 12.91 2.60 -2.88
N ALA A 129 13.14 3.20 -1.70
CA ALA A 129 14.50 3.49 -1.21
C ALA A 129 15.30 2.23 -0.84
N SER A 130 14.62 1.13 -0.48
CA SER A 130 15.24 -0.12 -0.01
C SER A 130 14.44 -1.35 -0.43
N HIS A 131 14.96 -2.56 -0.18
CA HIS A 131 14.29 -3.85 -0.37
C HIS A 131 13.75 -4.07 -1.80
N LEU A 132 14.52 -3.68 -2.80
CA LEU A 132 14.11 -3.71 -4.21
C LEU A 132 13.91 -5.13 -4.76
N THR A 133 14.61 -6.12 -4.20
CA THR A 133 14.61 -7.53 -4.63
C THR A 133 13.49 -8.35 -3.97
N GLY A 134 12.67 -7.73 -3.13
CA GLY A 134 11.51 -8.39 -2.54
C GLY A 134 10.51 -8.82 -3.59
N ILE A 135 9.67 -9.78 -3.21
CA ILE A 135 8.57 -10.29 -4.03
C ILE A 135 7.23 -9.97 -3.35
N PHE A 136 6.17 -9.86 -4.14
CA PHE A 136 4.85 -9.60 -3.61
C PHE A 136 4.35 -10.82 -2.81
N PRO A 137 3.80 -10.64 -1.57
CA PRO A 137 3.53 -11.74 -0.65
C PRO A 137 2.33 -12.61 -1.03
N LEU A 138 1.53 -12.23 -2.02
CA LEU A 138 0.40 -13.00 -2.54
C LEU A 138 0.56 -13.24 -4.05
N LYS A 139 -0.03 -14.33 -4.56
CA LYS A 139 -0.01 -14.58 -6.01
C LYS A 139 -0.95 -13.64 -6.74
N LYS A 140 -0.54 -13.15 -7.90
CA LYS A 140 -1.38 -12.33 -8.78
C LYS A 140 -2.71 -13.04 -9.09
N GLY A 141 -3.81 -12.30 -8.98
CA GLY A 141 -5.16 -12.82 -9.18
C GLY A 141 -5.80 -13.46 -7.95
N THR A 142 -5.10 -13.56 -6.79
CA THR A 142 -5.66 -14.11 -5.55
C THR A 142 -6.03 -13.04 -4.52
N TYR A 143 -5.91 -11.77 -4.85
CA TYR A 143 -6.20 -10.63 -3.98
C TYR A 143 -6.89 -9.51 -4.77
N SER A 144 -7.59 -8.64 -4.06
CA SER A 144 -8.22 -7.45 -4.62
C SER A 144 -7.21 -6.32 -4.83
N PRO A 145 -7.46 -5.37 -5.76
CA PRO A 145 -6.68 -4.14 -5.83
C PRO A 145 -6.61 -3.46 -4.46
N PHE A 146 -5.45 -2.94 -4.08
CA PHE A 146 -5.23 -2.32 -2.78
C PHE A 146 -4.67 -0.91 -2.92
N SER A 147 -4.99 -0.06 -1.94
CA SER A 147 -4.50 1.31 -1.79
C SER A 147 -3.51 1.41 -0.63
N ASN A 148 -2.90 2.59 -0.46
CA ASN A 148 -2.10 2.86 0.72
C ASN A 148 -3.01 3.09 1.91
N THR A 149 -3.04 2.15 2.84
CA THR A 149 -3.77 2.25 4.12
C THR A 149 -2.83 2.52 5.31
N PHE A 150 -1.52 2.75 5.04
CA PHE A 150 -0.57 3.14 6.08
C PHE A 150 -0.94 4.50 6.68
N ALA A 151 -0.83 4.61 7.99
CA ALA A 151 -1.21 5.79 8.79
C ALA A 151 -2.72 6.10 8.82
N ASP A 152 -3.59 5.28 8.23
CA ASP A 152 -5.04 5.44 8.41
C ASP A 152 -5.42 5.33 9.89
N SER A 153 -6.41 6.12 10.31
CA SER A 153 -6.95 6.03 11.66
C SER A 153 -7.66 4.71 11.90
N ARG A 154 -7.34 4.05 13.01
CA ARG A 154 -8.00 2.82 13.48
C ARG A 154 -8.68 3.09 14.82
N THR A 155 -9.98 2.80 14.89
CA THR A 155 -10.81 3.11 16.08
C THR A 155 -10.95 1.94 17.04
N TRP A 156 -10.65 0.70 16.59
CA TRP A 156 -10.73 -0.46 17.46
C TRP A 156 -9.53 -0.51 18.43
N SER A 157 -9.81 -0.64 19.70
CA SER A 157 -8.81 -0.88 20.76
C SER A 157 -9.42 -1.81 21.82
N THR A 158 -8.57 -2.51 22.56
CA THR A 158 -8.99 -3.43 23.62
C THR A 158 -9.67 -2.74 24.79
N ASP A 159 -9.34 -1.47 25.02
CA ASP A 159 -9.85 -0.64 26.11
C ASP A 159 -10.79 0.50 25.66
N GLY A 160 -11.07 0.58 24.37
CA GLY A 160 -11.96 1.60 23.80
C GLY A 160 -11.37 3.03 23.78
N SER A 161 -10.11 3.21 24.13
CA SER A 161 -9.55 4.53 24.49
C SER A 161 -8.75 5.24 23.39
N ALA A 162 -8.30 4.58 22.33
CA ALA A 162 -7.34 5.22 21.44
C ALA A 162 -7.60 5.02 19.95
N VAL A 163 -7.71 6.12 19.24
CA VAL A 163 -7.41 6.18 17.81
C VAL A 163 -5.91 5.90 17.64
N ARG A 164 -5.55 4.79 16.99
CA ARG A 164 -4.18 4.43 16.63
C ARG A 164 -3.94 4.60 15.15
N SER A 165 -2.69 4.82 14.76
CA SER A 165 -2.26 4.82 13.37
C SER A 165 -2.13 3.39 12.86
N HIS A 166 -2.51 3.14 11.63
CA HIS A 166 -2.31 1.86 10.95
C HIS A 166 -0.84 1.70 10.53
N GLU A 167 -0.17 0.68 11.03
CA GLU A 167 1.28 0.48 10.85
C GLU A 167 1.60 -0.51 9.72
N GLY A 168 0.77 -0.56 8.68
CA GLY A 168 0.96 -1.44 7.53
C GLY A 168 -0.01 -1.13 6.40
N VAL A 169 -0.07 -2.04 5.45
CA VAL A 169 -1.01 -2.00 4.33
C VAL A 169 -1.86 -3.27 4.35
N ASP A 170 -3.18 -3.10 4.26
CA ASP A 170 -4.14 -4.20 4.20
C ASP A 170 -4.40 -4.60 2.75
N ILE A 171 -4.23 -5.89 2.45
CA ILE A 171 -4.43 -6.48 1.13
C ILE A 171 -5.55 -7.50 1.24
N MET A 172 -6.75 -7.13 0.76
CA MET A 172 -7.93 -7.98 0.80
C MET A 172 -7.76 -9.22 -0.06
N ALA A 173 -7.96 -10.40 0.53
CA ALA A 173 -7.88 -11.68 -0.17
C ALA A 173 -8.75 -12.72 0.57
N PRO A 174 -9.31 -13.72 -0.14
CA PRO A 174 -10.11 -14.78 0.49
C PRO A 174 -9.34 -15.50 1.60
N GLU A 175 -10.06 -15.90 2.66
CA GLU A 175 -9.49 -16.75 3.72
C GLU A 175 -8.88 -18.03 3.12
N GLY A 176 -7.69 -18.41 3.58
CA GLY A 176 -6.96 -19.55 3.06
C GLY A 176 -6.04 -19.24 1.87
N THR A 177 -6.05 -18.00 1.34
CA THR A 177 -5.09 -17.60 0.29
C THR A 177 -3.66 -17.77 0.80
N PRO A 178 -2.76 -18.45 0.06
CA PRO A 178 -1.37 -18.64 0.46
C PRO A 178 -0.60 -17.34 0.59
N ILE A 179 0.15 -17.17 1.70
CA ILE A 179 1.05 -16.06 1.97
C ILE A 179 2.49 -16.55 1.81
N TYR A 180 3.28 -15.80 1.06
CA TYR A 180 4.70 -16.08 0.81
C TYR A 180 5.59 -15.04 1.47
N SER A 181 6.76 -15.45 1.94
CA SER A 181 7.75 -14.50 2.48
C SER A 181 8.22 -13.55 1.38
N ALA A 182 8.10 -12.25 1.62
CA ALA A 182 8.50 -11.25 0.63
C ALA A 182 10.02 -11.19 0.44
N MET A 183 10.80 -11.56 1.45
CA MET A 183 12.27 -11.67 1.40
C MET A 183 12.74 -12.86 2.22
N SER A 184 13.97 -13.30 1.96
CA SER A 184 14.64 -14.28 2.84
C SER A 184 14.88 -13.67 4.21
N GLY A 185 14.83 -14.49 5.27
CA GLY A 185 15.06 -14.02 6.63
C GLY A 185 14.82 -15.09 7.69
N THR A 186 14.81 -14.66 8.94
CA THR A 186 14.55 -15.53 10.09
C THR A 186 13.26 -15.11 10.79
N VAL A 187 12.39 -16.05 11.07
CA VAL A 187 11.17 -15.84 11.87
C VAL A 187 11.58 -15.51 13.31
N VAL A 188 11.47 -14.25 13.70
CA VAL A 188 11.83 -13.80 15.06
C VAL A 188 10.66 -13.80 16.02
N GLN A 189 9.44 -13.75 15.49
CA GLN A 189 8.22 -13.88 16.28
C GLN A 189 7.17 -14.71 15.50
N ALA A 190 6.48 -15.58 16.22
CA ALA A 190 5.32 -16.34 15.79
C ALA A 190 4.37 -16.49 16.98
N GLY A 191 3.07 -16.56 16.73
CA GLY A 191 2.07 -16.74 17.78
C GLY A 191 0.99 -15.66 17.73
N TRP A 192 0.10 -15.70 18.72
CA TRP A 192 -1.02 -14.78 18.83
C TRP A 192 -0.58 -13.40 19.32
N LEU A 193 -1.21 -12.39 18.77
CA LEU A 193 -1.21 -11.01 19.28
C LEU A 193 -2.65 -10.51 19.21
N GLU A 194 -3.14 -9.87 20.27
CA GLU A 194 -4.54 -9.47 20.38
C GLU A 194 -5.06 -8.66 19.20
N LEU A 195 -4.28 -7.71 18.71
CA LEU A 195 -4.62 -6.93 17.51
C LEU A 195 -4.40 -7.71 16.21
N GLY A 196 -3.25 -8.34 16.05
CA GLY A 196 -2.82 -8.97 14.80
C GLY A 196 -3.27 -10.42 14.60
N GLY A 197 -3.89 -11.05 15.61
CA GLY A 197 -4.25 -12.46 15.56
C GLY A 197 -3.02 -13.35 15.45
N TRP A 198 -3.12 -14.44 14.68
CA TRP A 198 -1.96 -15.25 14.30
C TRP A 198 -1.06 -14.43 13.37
N ARG A 199 0.17 -14.20 13.81
CA ARG A 199 1.11 -13.32 13.10
C ARG A 199 2.52 -13.92 13.06
N LEU A 200 3.27 -13.51 12.04
CA LEU A 200 4.70 -13.77 11.90
C LEU A 200 5.46 -12.45 11.77
N THR A 201 6.62 -12.36 12.42
CA THR A 201 7.61 -11.32 12.17
C THR A 201 8.87 -11.97 11.64
N ILE A 202 9.32 -11.55 10.46
CA ILE A 202 10.51 -12.07 9.78
C ILE A 202 11.56 -10.97 9.74
N ARG A 203 12.72 -11.20 10.36
CA ARG A 203 13.88 -10.33 10.24
C ARG A 203 14.55 -10.60 8.91
N VAL A 204 14.53 -9.61 8.03
CA VAL A 204 15.05 -9.72 6.66
C VAL A 204 16.47 -9.19 6.52
N ASP A 205 16.88 -8.29 7.41
CA ASP A 205 18.26 -7.80 7.56
C ASP A 205 18.49 -7.26 9.00
N ASP A 206 19.67 -6.70 9.28
CA ASP A 206 20.04 -6.21 10.61
C ASP A 206 19.17 -5.04 11.09
N SER A 207 18.53 -4.33 10.19
CA SER A 207 17.77 -3.11 10.46
C SER A 207 16.27 -3.24 10.27
N THR A 208 15.77 -4.31 9.62
CA THR A 208 14.40 -4.37 9.12
C THR A 208 13.72 -5.68 9.47
N GLU A 209 12.46 -5.58 9.86
CA GLU A 209 11.54 -6.69 10.10
C GLU A 209 10.27 -6.51 9.26
N PHE A 210 9.78 -7.62 8.67
CA PHE A 210 8.51 -7.68 7.97
C PHE A 210 7.49 -8.42 8.82
N TYR A 211 6.29 -7.85 8.89
CA TYR A 211 5.19 -8.32 9.71
C TYR A 211 4.04 -8.79 8.84
N TYR A 212 3.54 -9.98 9.13
CA TYR A 212 2.41 -10.62 8.45
C TYR A 212 1.38 -10.96 9.51
N ALA A 213 0.16 -10.42 9.42
CA ALA A 213 -0.86 -10.61 10.45
C ALA A 213 -2.21 -11.06 9.87
N HIS A 214 -3.14 -11.31 10.80
CA HIS A 214 -4.49 -11.82 10.56
C HIS A 214 -4.52 -13.20 9.89
N MET A 215 -3.45 -14.00 10.04
CA MET A 215 -3.33 -15.29 9.40
C MET A 215 -4.35 -16.30 9.94
N SER A 216 -4.88 -17.18 9.09
CA SER A 216 -5.71 -18.31 9.54
C SER A 216 -4.88 -19.43 10.13
N LYS A 217 -3.69 -19.67 9.61
CA LYS A 217 -2.71 -20.67 10.08
C LYS A 217 -1.32 -20.42 9.47
N TYR A 218 -0.31 -21.01 10.07
CA TYR A 218 1.04 -21.08 9.50
C TYR A 218 1.16 -22.24 8.51
N ALA A 219 2.12 -22.14 7.60
CA ALA A 219 2.54 -23.29 6.78
C ALA A 219 3.27 -24.32 7.67
N PRO A 220 3.23 -25.62 7.31
CA PRO A 220 3.92 -26.65 8.07
C PRO A 220 5.39 -26.35 8.28
N GLY A 221 5.88 -26.52 9.50
CA GLY A 221 7.27 -26.30 9.88
C GLY A 221 7.67 -24.83 10.10
N ILE A 222 6.77 -23.88 9.93
CA ILE A 222 7.04 -22.47 10.21
C ILE A 222 6.80 -22.18 11.70
N VAL A 223 7.90 -21.94 12.41
CA VAL A 223 7.93 -21.60 13.84
C VAL A 223 8.94 -20.48 14.10
N LYS A 224 8.94 -19.90 15.29
CA LYS A 224 10.01 -18.97 15.70
C LYS A 224 11.38 -19.65 15.57
N GLY A 225 12.33 -19.00 14.95
CA GLY A 225 13.66 -19.50 14.62
C GLY A 225 13.78 -20.11 13.22
N SER A 226 12.67 -20.36 12.50
CA SER A 226 12.73 -20.86 11.12
C SER A 226 13.45 -19.86 10.22
N VAL A 227 14.36 -20.35 9.38
CA VAL A 227 14.94 -19.59 8.27
C VAL A 227 14.06 -19.81 7.05
N VAL A 228 13.64 -18.75 6.40
CA VAL A 228 12.77 -18.77 5.23
C VAL A 228 13.44 -18.10 4.04
N ALA A 229 13.19 -18.63 2.85
CA ALA A 229 13.61 -18.00 1.59
C ALA A 229 12.53 -17.02 1.10
N ALA A 230 12.94 -16.03 0.29
CA ALA A 230 12.00 -15.23 -0.49
C ALA A 230 11.12 -16.17 -1.36
N GLY A 231 9.81 -15.96 -1.36
CA GLY A 231 8.86 -16.82 -2.06
C GLY A 231 8.49 -18.12 -1.36
N GLN A 232 9.04 -18.40 -0.20
CA GLN A 232 8.63 -19.56 0.59
C GLN A 232 7.23 -19.36 1.16
N LEU A 233 6.38 -20.38 1.09
CA LEU A 233 5.06 -20.40 1.76
C LEU A 233 5.26 -20.30 3.27
N ILE A 234 4.64 -19.31 3.92
CA ILE A 234 4.75 -19.08 5.36
C ILE A 234 3.43 -19.25 6.11
N GLY A 235 2.30 -19.19 5.41
CA GLY A 235 0.97 -19.39 5.99
C GLY A 235 -0.14 -18.98 5.06
N TYR A 236 -1.29 -18.63 5.63
CA TYR A 236 -2.51 -18.41 4.86
C TYR A 236 -3.29 -17.22 5.41
N VAL A 237 -3.90 -16.43 4.53
CA VAL A 237 -4.78 -15.31 4.87
C VAL A 237 -5.92 -15.79 5.77
N GLY A 238 -6.32 -14.96 6.71
CA GLY A 238 -7.46 -15.16 7.59
C GLY A 238 -8.08 -13.84 8.01
N SER A 239 -8.84 -13.90 9.11
CA SER A 239 -9.51 -12.76 9.74
C SER A 239 -9.33 -12.81 11.25
N THR A 240 -8.18 -13.32 11.71
CA THR A 240 -7.88 -13.53 13.13
C THR A 240 -7.37 -12.25 13.80
N GLY A 241 -7.70 -12.04 15.07
CA GLY A 241 -7.29 -10.88 15.86
C GLY A 241 -8.49 -10.10 16.42
N TYR A 242 -8.18 -8.95 16.98
CA TYR A 242 -9.15 -8.05 17.63
C TYR A 242 -9.86 -8.73 18.81
N GLY A 243 -9.06 -9.44 19.64
CA GLY A 243 -9.54 -10.11 20.86
C GLY A 243 -8.63 -11.21 21.35
N PRO A 244 -9.05 -11.97 22.37
CA PRO A 244 -8.34 -13.12 22.92
C PRO A 244 -7.99 -14.15 21.84
N GLU A 245 -7.03 -15.02 22.15
CA GLU A 245 -6.60 -16.07 21.21
C GLU A 245 -7.77 -16.87 20.66
N GLY A 246 -7.83 -17.01 19.34
CA GLY A 246 -8.89 -17.69 18.61
C GLY A 246 -9.97 -16.76 18.06
N THR A 247 -9.99 -15.47 18.43
CA THR A 247 -10.95 -14.49 17.86
C THR A 247 -10.72 -14.34 16.36
N LYS A 248 -11.82 -14.42 15.58
CA LYS A 248 -11.82 -14.25 14.11
C LYS A 248 -13.14 -13.70 13.61
N GLY A 249 -13.16 -13.18 12.38
CA GLY A 249 -14.39 -12.70 11.72
C GLY A 249 -14.86 -11.34 12.19
N MET A 250 -14.03 -10.58 12.91
CA MET A 250 -14.35 -9.20 13.29
C MET A 250 -14.19 -8.21 12.12
N PHE A 251 -13.58 -8.67 11.04
CA PHE A 251 -13.34 -7.93 9.80
C PHE A 251 -13.17 -8.90 8.63
N ASP A 252 -13.26 -8.39 7.41
CA ASP A 252 -13.09 -9.20 6.19
C ASP A 252 -11.66 -9.77 6.08
N PRO A 253 -11.50 -10.98 5.55
CA PRO A 253 -10.19 -11.62 5.42
C PRO A 253 -9.22 -10.77 4.58
N HIS A 254 -8.02 -10.56 5.10
CA HIS A 254 -6.94 -9.82 4.43
C HIS A 254 -5.57 -10.20 4.98
N LEU A 255 -4.53 -9.91 4.21
CA LEU A 255 -3.17 -9.86 4.71
C LEU A 255 -2.89 -8.43 5.18
N HIS A 256 -2.63 -8.24 6.47
CA HIS A 256 -1.96 -7.04 6.96
C HIS A 256 -0.45 -7.23 6.81
N PHE A 257 0.18 -6.39 6.00
CA PHE A 257 1.63 -6.39 5.77
C PHE A 257 2.27 -5.13 6.33
N GLY A 258 3.19 -5.29 7.28
CA GLY A 258 3.94 -4.19 7.88
C GLY A 258 5.45 -4.31 7.63
N MET A 259 6.12 -3.16 7.58
CA MET A 259 7.59 -3.05 7.59
C MET A 259 8.02 -2.22 8.79
N TYR A 260 9.04 -2.69 9.52
CA TYR A 260 9.52 -2.01 10.71
C TYR A 260 11.03 -1.85 10.68
N LYS A 261 11.48 -0.63 10.98
CA LYS A 261 12.88 -0.36 11.33
C LYS A 261 13.12 -0.81 12.76
N ARG A 262 14.26 -1.45 13.03
CA ARG A 262 14.52 -2.06 14.35
C ARG A 262 15.09 -1.11 15.39
N SER A 263 15.78 -0.06 14.97
CA SER A 263 16.41 0.88 15.91
C SER A 263 16.33 2.33 15.41
N PRO A 264 15.51 3.20 16.02
CA PRO A 264 14.42 2.84 16.95
C PRO A 264 13.36 1.98 16.27
N TYR A 265 12.59 1.20 17.04
CA TYR A 265 11.51 0.39 16.46
C TYR A 265 10.40 1.31 15.96
N THR A 266 10.21 1.34 14.63
CA THR A 266 9.30 2.29 13.98
C THR A 266 8.72 1.68 12.72
N ALA A 267 7.43 1.82 12.52
CA ALA A 267 6.77 1.42 11.29
C ALA A 267 7.24 2.26 10.09
N ILE A 268 7.40 1.62 8.96
CA ILE A 268 7.76 2.22 7.67
C ILE A 268 6.62 1.92 6.70
N ASP A 269 6.20 2.91 5.91
CA ASP A 269 5.19 2.71 4.87
C ASP A 269 5.67 1.68 3.83
N PRO A 270 5.03 0.48 3.75
CA PRO A 270 5.43 -0.56 2.82
C PRO A 270 4.84 -0.39 1.42
N PHE A 271 3.99 0.60 1.18
CA PHE A 271 3.16 0.69 -0.02
C PHE A 271 3.98 0.74 -1.32
N LEU A 272 5.02 1.58 -1.37
CA LEU A 272 5.88 1.65 -2.55
C LEU A 272 6.62 0.33 -2.81
N ASN A 273 7.06 -0.36 -1.76
CA ASN A 273 7.69 -1.67 -1.88
C ASN A 273 6.70 -2.71 -2.43
N LEU A 274 5.49 -2.77 -1.88
CA LEU A 274 4.44 -3.67 -2.34
C LEU A 274 4.11 -3.41 -3.82
N LYS A 275 3.91 -2.13 -4.22
CA LYS A 275 3.65 -1.78 -5.62
C LYS A 275 4.83 -2.10 -6.54
N TRP A 276 6.05 -1.92 -6.07
CA TRP A 276 7.26 -2.30 -6.81
C TRP A 276 7.38 -3.81 -6.99
N TRP A 277 7.09 -4.60 -5.95
CA TRP A 277 7.13 -6.07 -6.01
C TRP A 277 5.98 -6.65 -6.84
N GLU A 278 4.80 -6.02 -6.82
CA GLU A 278 3.63 -6.43 -7.61
C GLU A 278 3.88 -6.41 -9.13
N LEU A 279 4.81 -5.54 -9.58
CA LEU A 279 5.21 -5.40 -10.99
C LEU A 279 6.22 -6.47 -11.46
N GLY A 280 6.56 -7.43 -10.68
CA GLY A 280 7.51 -8.39 -11.16
C GLY A 280 7.82 -9.51 -10.51
#